data_e78969ef9c0cdbdedb94a5a3f1868775
#
_entry.id   e78969ef9c0cdbdedb94a5a3f1868775
#
_cell.length_a   1.000
_cell.length_b   1.000
_cell.length_c   1.000
_cell.angle_alpha   90.00
_cell.angle_beta   90.00
_cell.angle_gamma   90.00
#
_symmetry.space_group_name_H-M   'P 1'
#
loop_
_entity.id
_entity.type
_entity.pdbx_description
1 polymer ?
#
loop_
_entity_poly.entity_id
_entity_poly.type
_entity_poly.pdbx_seq_one_letter_code
_entity_poly.pdbx_strand_id
1 'polypeptide(L)'
;MIRLLRNFDGVLEAEEDGKRHIGVKLIRTFPLTMPDQYISVRSDSDDEITMIANLSLLEDESRKEAEQELQRYYMVPIIERIFSLDRKGSDWDWVVDTSYGRITFRMNEMQESLHPLSLVSWILCDIEGRRFIIANIQEMDEGSLKQWRKINE
;
A
#
# COMPACT_ATOMS: atom_id res chain seq x y z
N MET A 1 10.10 13.55 -22.40
CA MET A 1 9.73 12.34 -21.66
C MET A 1 10.47 12.33 -20.32
N ILE A 2 9.80 11.91 -19.27
CA ILE A 2 10.39 11.90 -17.94
C ILE A 2 11.42 10.77 -17.81
N ARG A 3 12.50 11.04 -17.08
CA ARG A 3 13.50 10.05 -16.68
C ARG A 3 13.55 9.98 -15.18
N LEU A 4 13.60 8.76 -14.65
CA LEU A 4 13.71 8.50 -13.22
C LEU A 4 15.06 7.87 -12.93
N LEU A 5 15.71 8.33 -11.88
CA LEU A 5 17.00 7.78 -11.48
C LEU A 5 17.15 7.83 -9.95
N ARG A 6 17.97 6.93 -9.44
CA ARG A 6 18.28 6.85 -8.01
C ARG A 6 19.68 7.42 -7.79
N ASN A 7 19.83 8.41 -6.91
CA ASN A 7 21.12 8.98 -6.62
C ASN A 7 21.91 8.15 -5.60
N PHE A 8 23.13 8.56 -5.29
CA PHE A 8 24.01 7.86 -4.35
C PHE A 8 23.43 7.75 -2.93
N ASP A 9 22.57 8.70 -2.55
CA ASP A 9 21.91 8.71 -1.24
C ASP A 9 20.65 7.84 -1.20
N GLY A 10 20.34 7.17 -2.31
CA GLY A 10 19.14 6.34 -2.43
C GLY A 10 17.85 7.12 -2.66
N VAL A 11 17.95 8.41 -2.99
CA VAL A 11 16.80 9.28 -3.22
C VAL A 11 16.40 9.22 -4.69
N LEU A 12 15.09 9.08 -4.95
CA LEU A 12 14.56 9.08 -6.31
C LEU A 12 14.52 10.49 -6.86
N GLU A 13 15.06 10.65 -8.07
CA GLU A 13 15.06 11.92 -8.79
C GLU A 13 14.33 11.77 -10.11
N ALA A 14 13.71 12.84 -10.56
CA ALA A 14 13.05 12.91 -11.86
C ALA A 14 13.63 14.04 -12.69
N GLU A 15 13.84 13.78 -13.97
CA GLU A 15 14.28 14.77 -14.94
C GLU A 15 13.22 14.89 -16.03
N GLU A 16 12.70 16.09 -16.23
CA GLU A 16 11.70 16.37 -17.25
C GLU A 16 11.95 17.75 -17.85
N ASP A 17 11.99 17.82 -19.17
CA ASP A 17 12.18 19.05 -19.93
C ASP A 17 13.42 19.84 -19.49
N GLY A 18 14.49 19.11 -19.16
CA GLY A 18 15.74 19.72 -18.70
C GLY A 18 15.74 20.17 -17.23
N LYS A 19 14.64 19.95 -16.51
CA LYS A 19 14.53 20.25 -15.07
C LYS A 19 14.74 19.01 -14.25
N ARG A 20 15.53 19.13 -13.20
CA ARG A 20 15.81 18.04 -12.26
C ARG A 20 15.08 18.27 -10.95
N HIS A 21 14.33 17.26 -10.53
CA HIS A 21 13.58 17.28 -9.27
C HIS A 21 14.13 16.20 -8.35
N ILE A 22 14.55 16.59 -7.16
CA ILE A 22 15.14 15.68 -6.17
C ILE A 22 14.08 15.32 -5.13
N GLY A 23 13.98 14.03 -4.81
CA GLY A 23 13.04 13.57 -3.78
C GLY A 23 11.61 13.50 -4.26
N VAL A 24 11.38 12.96 -5.46
CA VAL A 24 10.03 12.83 -6.02
C VAL A 24 9.29 11.65 -5.43
N LYS A 25 7.97 11.71 -5.44
CA LYS A 25 7.04 10.65 -5.02
C LYS A 25 6.26 10.17 -6.22
N LEU A 26 6.01 8.86 -6.26
CA LEU A 26 5.16 8.25 -7.28
C LEU A 26 3.87 7.79 -6.62
N ILE A 27 2.73 8.27 -7.13
CA ILE A 27 1.41 7.96 -6.59
C ILE A 27 0.56 7.30 -7.66
N ARG A 28 0.05 6.11 -7.36
CA ARG A 28 -0.91 5.42 -8.23
C ARG A 28 -2.27 6.09 -8.10
N THR A 29 -2.81 6.55 -9.22
CA THR A 29 -4.17 7.12 -9.23
C THR A 29 -5.22 6.01 -9.04
N PHE A 30 -4.98 4.85 -9.63
CA PHE A 30 -5.88 3.70 -9.56
C PHE A 30 -5.12 2.45 -9.12
N PRO A 31 -4.76 2.34 -7.81
CA PRO A 31 -3.86 1.28 -7.36
C PRO A 31 -4.41 -0.13 -7.49
N LEU A 32 -5.73 -0.29 -7.52
CA LEU A 32 -6.36 -1.62 -7.59
C LEU A 32 -6.73 -2.02 -9.01
N THR A 33 -7.18 -1.06 -9.84
CA THR A 33 -7.71 -1.35 -11.18
C THR A 33 -6.67 -1.16 -12.28
N MET A 34 -5.79 -0.16 -12.15
CA MET A 34 -4.77 0.16 -13.15
C MET A 34 -3.45 0.50 -12.45
N PRO A 35 -2.78 -0.48 -11.83
CA PRO A 35 -1.61 -0.22 -10.99
C PRO A 35 -0.41 0.33 -11.75
N ASP A 36 -0.30 0.08 -13.06
CA ASP A 36 0.83 0.52 -13.88
C ASP A 36 0.49 1.70 -14.79
N GLN A 37 -0.70 2.27 -14.64
CA GLN A 37 -1.17 3.39 -15.46
C GLN A 37 -1.52 4.60 -14.59
N TYR A 38 -1.40 5.77 -15.18
CA TYR A 38 -1.75 7.04 -14.52
C TYR A 38 -1.02 7.22 -13.19
N ILE A 39 0.31 7.17 -13.28
CA ILE A 39 1.18 7.38 -12.12
C ILE A 39 1.49 8.86 -12.02
N SER A 40 1.08 9.49 -10.93
CA SER A 40 1.38 10.89 -10.64
C SER A 40 2.79 11.01 -10.07
N VAL A 41 3.63 11.82 -10.71
CA VAL A 41 4.97 12.15 -10.20
C VAL A 41 4.87 13.47 -9.48
N ARG A 42 5.13 13.47 -8.17
CA ARG A 42 4.98 14.65 -7.31
C ARG A 42 6.29 15.05 -6.67
N SER A 43 6.44 16.36 -6.44
CA SER A 43 7.58 16.89 -5.70
C SER A 43 7.47 16.56 -4.22
N ASP A 44 8.52 16.84 -3.45
CA ASP A 44 8.51 16.70 -1.99
C ASP A 44 7.47 17.62 -1.32
N SER A 45 7.07 18.70 -2.00
CA SER A 45 5.99 19.60 -1.57
C SER A 45 4.59 19.11 -2.00
N ASP A 46 4.50 17.93 -2.59
CA ASP A 46 3.26 17.30 -3.07
C ASP A 46 2.63 17.99 -4.29
N ASP A 47 3.42 18.79 -5.04
CA ASP A 47 2.99 19.35 -6.31
C ASP A 47 3.19 18.36 -7.45
N GLU A 48 2.19 18.18 -8.31
CA GLU A 48 2.32 17.27 -9.44
C GLU A 48 3.26 17.86 -10.48
N ILE A 49 4.33 17.11 -10.80
CA ILE A 49 5.30 17.47 -11.83
C ILE A 49 4.79 16.99 -13.18
N THR A 50 4.36 15.75 -13.26
CA THR A 50 3.83 15.13 -14.48
C THR A 50 3.01 13.89 -14.14
N MET A 51 2.33 13.37 -15.16
CA MET A 51 1.57 12.12 -15.07
C MET A 51 2.16 11.13 -16.08
N ILE A 52 2.56 9.96 -15.59
CA ILE A 52 3.00 8.85 -16.45
C ILE A 52 1.75 8.07 -16.83
N ALA A 53 1.39 8.12 -18.12
CA ALA A 53 0.19 7.45 -18.61
C ALA A 53 0.30 5.92 -18.48
N ASN A 54 1.48 5.35 -18.71
CA ASN A 54 1.73 3.92 -18.58
C ASN A 54 3.23 3.70 -18.34
N LEU A 55 3.58 2.85 -17.39
CA LEU A 55 4.99 2.55 -17.10
C LEU A 55 5.74 1.96 -18.30
N SER A 56 5.04 1.28 -19.19
CA SER A 56 5.63 0.71 -20.40
C SER A 56 6.19 1.75 -21.37
N LEU A 57 5.78 3.02 -21.23
CA LEU A 57 6.28 4.12 -22.06
C LEU A 57 7.65 4.64 -21.61
N LEU A 58 8.09 4.26 -20.42
CA LEU A 58 9.38 4.71 -19.88
C LEU A 58 10.54 3.89 -20.46
N GLU A 59 11.74 4.49 -20.48
CA GLU A 59 12.96 3.77 -20.75
C GLU A 59 13.16 2.67 -19.71
N ASP A 60 13.90 1.61 -20.06
CA ASP A 60 14.05 0.44 -19.19
C ASP A 60 14.57 0.79 -17.78
N GLU A 61 15.56 1.66 -17.68
CA GLU A 61 16.10 2.06 -16.38
C GLU A 61 15.08 2.85 -15.56
N SER A 62 14.38 3.80 -16.20
CA SER A 62 13.34 4.61 -15.55
C SER A 62 12.18 3.74 -15.11
N ARG A 63 11.77 2.77 -15.93
CA ARG A 63 10.70 1.84 -15.60
C ARG A 63 11.08 0.98 -14.40
N LYS A 64 12.30 0.46 -14.34
CA LYS A 64 12.78 -0.33 -13.19
C LYS A 64 12.75 0.47 -11.91
N GLU A 65 13.21 1.72 -11.94
CA GLU A 65 13.18 2.59 -10.78
C GLU A 65 11.75 2.90 -10.34
N ALA A 66 10.85 3.15 -11.30
CA ALA A 66 9.44 3.38 -11.00
C ALA A 66 8.79 2.15 -10.36
N GLU A 67 9.03 0.98 -10.93
CA GLU A 67 8.48 -0.28 -10.41
C GLU A 67 8.98 -0.57 -8.99
N GLN A 68 10.26 -0.37 -8.72
CA GLN A 68 10.84 -0.56 -7.39
C GLN A 68 10.25 0.41 -6.38
N GLU A 69 10.12 1.69 -6.75
CA GLU A 69 9.57 2.71 -5.87
C GLU A 69 8.10 2.44 -5.55
N LEU A 70 7.31 2.08 -6.56
CA LEU A 70 5.90 1.74 -6.37
C LEU A 70 5.74 0.48 -5.53
N GLN A 71 6.56 -0.52 -5.77
CA GLN A 71 6.54 -1.75 -4.97
C GLN A 71 6.85 -1.46 -3.51
N ARG A 72 7.87 -0.63 -3.24
CA ARG A 72 8.24 -0.24 -1.88
C ARG A 72 7.12 0.52 -1.18
N TYR A 73 6.49 1.46 -1.89
CA TYR A 73 5.44 2.32 -1.33
C TYR A 73 4.10 1.61 -1.18
N TYR A 74 3.76 0.75 -2.15
CA TYR A 74 2.49 0.02 -2.18
C TYR A 74 2.63 -1.45 -1.82
N MET A 75 3.70 -1.80 -1.14
CA MET A 75 3.89 -3.14 -0.64
C MET A 75 2.90 -3.38 0.48
N VAL A 76 1.83 -4.14 0.17
CA VAL A 76 0.74 -4.39 1.10
C VAL A 76 0.93 -5.75 1.74
N PRO A 77 1.17 -5.83 3.06
CA PRO A 77 1.30 -7.12 3.73
C PRO A 77 0.03 -7.94 3.63
N ILE A 78 0.19 -9.24 3.36
CA ILE A 78 -0.92 -10.18 3.38
C ILE A 78 -1.00 -10.79 4.77
N ILE A 79 -2.16 -10.68 5.40
CA ILE A 79 -2.39 -11.26 6.73
C ILE A 79 -2.59 -12.76 6.57
N GLU A 80 -1.67 -13.53 7.14
CA GLU A 80 -1.72 -15.00 7.11
C GLU A 80 -2.43 -15.56 8.33
N ARG A 81 -2.30 -14.90 9.48
CA ARG A 81 -2.94 -15.32 10.72
C ARG A 81 -3.31 -14.09 11.56
N ILE A 82 -4.45 -14.18 12.26
CA ILE A 82 -4.86 -13.19 13.25
C ILE A 82 -4.55 -13.79 14.61
N PHE A 83 -3.50 -13.27 15.25
CA PHE A 83 -3.10 -13.75 16.56
C PHE A 83 -4.04 -13.25 17.64
N SER A 84 -4.35 -11.95 17.63
CA SER A 84 -5.32 -11.39 18.57
C SER A 84 -6.03 -10.18 17.96
N LEU A 85 -7.24 -9.95 18.41
CA LEU A 85 -8.07 -8.83 18.03
C LEU A 85 -8.84 -8.41 19.26
N ASP A 86 -8.49 -7.25 19.83
CA ASP A 86 -9.06 -6.78 21.07
C ASP A 86 -9.66 -5.39 20.91
N ARG A 87 -10.85 -5.21 21.44
CA ARG A 87 -11.53 -3.91 21.44
C ARG A 87 -11.13 -3.10 22.65
N LYS A 88 -10.74 -1.84 22.44
CA LYS A 88 -10.42 -0.88 23.49
C LYS A 88 -11.20 0.40 23.26
N GLY A 89 -12.35 0.53 23.89
CA GLY A 89 -13.26 1.64 23.61
C GLY A 89 -13.86 1.54 22.22
N SER A 90 -13.63 2.54 21.39
CA SER A 90 -14.04 2.54 19.98
C SER A 90 -12.95 1.99 19.05
N ASP A 91 -11.75 1.75 19.58
CA ASP A 91 -10.61 1.28 18.80
C ASP A 91 -10.47 -0.24 18.87
N TRP A 92 -9.79 -0.79 17.85
CA TRP A 92 -9.49 -2.21 17.79
C TRP A 92 -7.99 -2.40 17.63
N ASP A 93 -7.39 -3.19 18.50
CA ASP A 93 -5.97 -3.55 18.43
C ASP A 93 -5.82 -4.93 17.78
N TRP A 94 -5.02 -4.96 16.73
CA TRP A 94 -4.75 -6.17 15.96
C TRP A 94 -3.31 -6.62 16.15
N VAL A 95 -3.11 -7.90 16.36
CA VAL A 95 -1.79 -8.54 16.25
C VAL A 95 -1.93 -9.63 15.20
N VAL A 96 -1.19 -9.49 14.11
CA VAL A 96 -1.31 -10.38 12.94
C VAL A 96 0.06 -10.88 12.50
N ASP A 97 0.08 -12.08 11.91
CA ASP A 97 1.24 -12.59 11.21
C ASP A 97 1.02 -12.34 9.72
N THR A 98 1.99 -11.69 9.10
CA THR A 98 1.91 -11.30 7.69
C THR A 98 3.05 -11.91 6.89
N SER A 99 3.00 -11.72 5.57
CA SER A 99 4.09 -12.08 4.66
C SER A 99 5.42 -11.41 5.02
N TYR A 100 5.41 -10.36 5.85
CA TYR A 100 6.61 -9.64 6.32
C TYR A 100 6.86 -9.81 7.81
N GLY A 101 6.24 -10.80 8.44
CA GLY A 101 6.38 -11.06 9.86
C GLY A 101 5.20 -10.54 10.69
N ARG A 102 5.38 -10.51 11.99
CA ARG A 102 4.33 -10.09 12.92
C ARG A 102 4.24 -8.58 12.98
N ILE A 103 3.01 -8.07 12.82
CA ILE A 103 2.72 -6.63 12.83
C ILE A 103 1.60 -6.38 13.82
N THR A 104 1.71 -5.28 14.55
CA THR A 104 0.65 -4.78 15.45
C THR A 104 0.14 -3.48 14.87
N PHE A 105 -1.18 -3.33 14.78
CA PHE A 105 -1.79 -2.09 14.30
C PHE A 105 -3.12 -1.83 15.00
N ARG A 106 -3.56 -0.57 14.93
CA ARG A 106 -4.82 -0.12 15.53
C ARG A 106 -5.74 0.41 14.45
N MET A 107 -7.01 0.04 14.53
CA MET A 107 -8.09 0.60 13.73
C MET A 107 -9.00 1.44 14.61
N ASN A 108 -9.48 2.53 14.06
CA ASN A 108 -10.66 3.21 14.60
C ASN A 108 -11.90 2.47 14.08
N GLU A 109 -12.99 3.08 13.92
CA GLU A 109 -14.25 2.51 13.46
C GLU A 109 -14.11 1.38 12.44
N MET A 110 -14.46 0.16 12.85
CA MET A 110 -14.30 -1.05 12.04
C MET A 110 -14.99 -0.94 10.66
N GLN A 111 -16.17 -0.34 10.63
CA GLN A 111 -16.96 -0.21 9.40
C GLN A 111 -16.28 0.66 8.34
N GLU A 112 -15.50 1.65 8.77
CA GLU A 112 -14.80 2.54 7.86
C GLU A 112 -13.41 2.04 7.48
N SER A 113 -12.86 1.12 8.27
CA SER A 113 -11.49 0.64 8.11
C SER A 113 -11.39 -0.72 7.44
N LEU A 114 -12.49 -1.44 7.34
CA LEU A 114 -12.56 -2.79 6.82
C LEU A 114 -13.40 -2.80 5.54
N HIS A 115 -12.75 -3.06 4.40
CA HIS A 115 -13.41 -2.97 3.09
C HIS A 115 -13.40 -4.31 2.36
N PRO A 116 -14.57 -4.87 2.00
CA PRO A 116 -14.61 -6.12 1.27
C PRO A 116 -14.15 -5.92 -0.18
N LEU A 117 -13.29 -6.83 -0.64
CA LEU A 117 -12.90 -6.94 -2.05
C LEU A 117 -13.73 -8.00 -2.76
N SER A 118 -14.15 -9.02 -2.04
CA SER A 118 -14.99 -10.11 -2.52
C SER A 118 -15.75 -10.69 -1.32
N LEU A 119 -16.41 -11.81 -1.50
CA LEU A 119 -17.10 -12.50 -0.39
C LEU A 119 -16.12 -13.01 0.67
N VAL A 120 -14.86 -13.21 0.32
CA VAL A 120 -13.85 -13.81 1.21
C VAL A 120 -12.60 -12.97 1.41
N SER A 121 -12.43 -11.90 0.65
CA SER A 121 -11.22 -11.07 0.65
C SER A 121 -11.51 -9.68 1.20
N TRP A 122 -10.55 -9.12 1.93
CA TRP A 122 -10.73 -7.84 2.61
C TRP A 122 -9.48 -6.99 2.53
N ILE A 123 -9.66 -5.65 2.46
CA ILE A 123 -8.60 -4.68 2.71
C ILE A 123 -8.87 -4.03 4.06
N LEU A 124 -7.81 -3.94 4.88
CA LEU A 124 -7.85 -3.31 6.19
C LEU A 124 -6.99 -2.04 6.15
N CYS A 125 -7.50 -0.95 6.73
CA CYS A 125 -6.76 0.30 6.87
C CYS A 125 -6.60 0.63 8.35
N ASP A 126 -5.37 0.93 8.79
CA ASP A 126 -5.13 1.31 10.17
C ASP A 126 -5.20 2.83 10.36
N ILE A 127 -5.02 3.30 11.60
CA ILE A 127 -5.10 4.73 11.93
C ILE A 127 -3.97 5.54 11.30
N GLU A 128 -2.88 4.90 10.88
CA GLU A 128 -1.74 5.54 10.24
C GLU A 128 -1.85 5.53 8.70
N GLY A 129 -2.93 4.98 8.16
CA GLY A 129 -3.15 4.87 6.72
C GLY A 129 -2.45 3.67 6.09
N ARG A 130 -1.88 2.77 6.88
CA ARG A 130 -1.30 1.53 6.36
C ARG A 130 -2.40 0.57 5.95
N ARG A 131 -2.14 -0.21 4.91
CA ARG A 131 -3.10 -1.17 4.36
C ARG A 131 -2.61 -2.59 4.55
N PHE A 132 -3.55 -3.49 4.77
CA PHE A 132 -3.30 -4.92 4.92
C PHE A 132 -4.37 -5.68 4.15
N ILE A 133 -4.04 -6.87 3.64
CA ILE A 133 -4.97 -7.68 2.86
C ILE A 133 -5.20 -9.02 3.54
N ILE A 134 -6.46 -9.42 3.65
CA ILE A 134 -6.86 -10.80 3.93
C ILE A 134 -7.27 -11.39 2.58
N ALA A 135 -6.49 -12.34 2.07
CA ALA A 135 -6.74 -12.92 0.74
C ALA A 135 -7.98 -13.81 0.73
N ASN A 136 -8.14 -14.66 1.73
CA ASN A 136 -9.31 -15.53 1.86
C ASN A 136 -9.54 -15.86 3.33
N ILE A 137 -10.57 -15.25 3.90
CA ILE A 137 -10.90 -15.45 5.32
C ILE A 137 -11.32 -16.90 5.62
N GLN A 138 -11.92 -17.59 4.65
CA GLN A 138 -12.37 -18.97 4.85
C GLN A 138 -11.23 -19.97 4.93
N GLU A 139 -10.07 -19.65 4.38
CA GLU A 139 -8.89 -20.51 4.41
C GLU A 139 -8.01 -20.27 5.64
N MET A 140 -8.38 -19.36 6.51
CA MET A 140 -7.62 -19.09 7.72
C MET A 140 -7.82 -20.18 8.78
N ASP A 141 -6.84 -20.30 9.68
CA ASP A 141 -6.91 -21.27 10.78
C ASP A 141 -8.03 -20.93 11.76
N GLU A 142 -8.41 -21.91 12.57
CA GLU A 142 -9.51 -21.76 13.55
C GLU A 142 -9.26 -20.64 14.55
N GLY A 143 -8.02 -20.47 15.00
CA GLY A 143 -7.66 -19.38 15.91
C GLY A 143 -7.91 -18.02 15.30
N SER A 144 -7.54 -17.84 14.03
CA SER A 144 -7.76 -16.59 13.30
C SER A 144 -9.25 -16.33 13.09
N LEU A 145 -10.02 -17.35 12.71
CA LEU A 145 -11.46 -17.22 12.52
C LEU A 145 -12.17 -16.88 13.83
N LYS A 146 -11.72 -17.43 14.94
CA LYS A 146 -12.26 -17.10 16.26
C LYS A 146 -12.07 -15.62 16.59
N GLN A 147 -10.89 -15.07 16.29
CA GLN A 147 -10.62 -13.66 16.48
C GLN A 147 -11.47 -12.80 15.55
N TRP A 148 -11.56 -13.18 14.27
CA TRP A 148 -12.34 -12.47 13.28
C TRP A 148 -13.82 -12.36 13.64
N ARG A 149 -14.40 -13.38 14.26
CA ARG A 149 -15.81 -13.38 14.66
C ARG A 149 -16.14 -12.34 15.71
N LYS A 150 -15.14 -11.83 16.45
CA LYS A 150 -15.34 -10.76 17.44
C LYS A 150 -15.88 -9.47 16.82
N ILE A 151 -15.62 -9.26 15.55
CA ILE A 151 -16.05 -8.05 14.83
C ILE A 151 -17.58 -7.99 14.75
N ASN A 152 -18.23 -9.12 14.68
CA ASN A 152 -19.69 -9.22 14.53
C ASN A 152 -20.43 -9.46 15.86
N GLU A 153 -19.72 -9.36 16.96
CA GLU A 153 -20.33 -9.48 18.30
C GLU A 153 -20.90 -8.17 18.81
#